data_4ad816039253c7827bb585e55ed0b37b
#
_entry.id   4ad816039253c7827bb585e55ed0b37b
#
_cell.length_a   1.000
_cell.length_b   1.000
_cell.length_c   1.000
_cell.angle_alpha   90.00
_cell.angle_beta   90.00
_cell.angle_gamma   90.00
#
_symmetry.space_group_name_H-M   'P 1'
#
loop_
_entity.id
_entity.type
_entity.pdbx_description
1 polymer ?
#
loop_
_entity_poly.entity_id
_entity_poly.type
_entity_poly.pdbx_seq_one_letter_code
_entity_poly.pdbx_strand_id
1 'polypeptide(L)'
;MIAALAVSMVACNRDEKEPTPAPEGISEETYAGGLLGTTFNQSASAYEDPTPATVQAGMATAFKYGEMFFEHTVTQNNPPFNGLGPVYVRSSCESCHPGYGHGRRMNRYAADDWGNGYLLVVYNKTNDAYEKSVAGMPQTKAVAPFKAPIDESKIDIAWLNYTDEWGNRFEDGETYELIYPEVTIPEDAFYAPLDAPYSNLAFRLESTIGIYGTGLIDAIDDDSLKAQYQKEFSDGYMRNGINPAFWAGNDWAPTAFYGNTNHPKRYTYALTRGPLQDAPGSNAIWNITNVTRSNKRSHYLSLNPDIYAQTSANDPDVQAQFYTYFPQWNKTGDPATDIYNSLRCDTLPAEMSDQDYVNFMVWHRGLAVPAARNIDDPDVQRGKKLFNEMGCAYCHRPSWITGEDNFTDPTGFFRDGDARLPRYPHQKIWPYSDFIQHKLCMVNDIRTGWCRTTPLWGRGLAPICSGHADRLHDCRARNVIEAIMWHGSAQSDARWSVEKFRQLSKEDRDAVVKFINAI
;
A
#
# COMPACT_ATOMS: atom_id res chain seq x y z
N MET A 1 27.81 58.63 -9.80
CA MET A 1 28.24 57.59 -8.90
C MET A 1 27.01 56.81 -8.46
N ILE A 2 26.76 55.66 -9.10
CA ILE A 2 25.65 54.76 -8.75
C ILE A 2 26.30 53.60 -8.01
N ALA A 3 25.98 53.50 -6.72
CA ALA A 3 26.47 52.38 -5.89
C ALA A 3 25.56 51.16 -6.13
N ALA A 4 26.15 50.12 -6.69
CA ALA A 4 25.50 48.81 -6.80
C ALA A 4 25.54 48.09 -5.44
N LEU A 5 24.37 47.86 -4.84
CA LEU A 5 24.23 46.97 -3.68
C LEU A 5 24.30 45.51 -4.17
N ALA A 6 25.39 44.85 -3.86
CA ALA A 6 25.47 43.41 -4.03
C ALA A 6 24.71 42.74 -2.86
N VAL A 7 23.55 42.15 -3.16
CA VAL A 7 22.85 41.26 -2.22
C VAL A 7 23.55 39.92 -2.31
N SER A 8 24.36 39.60 -1.30
CA SER A 8 24.89 38.25 -1.09
C SER A 8 23.74 37.34 -0.63
N MET A 9 23.27 36.45 -1.52
CA MET A 9 22.47 35.31 -1.13
C MET A 9 23.36 34.38 -0.30
N VAL A 10 23.12 34.35 0.99
CA VAL A 10 23.63 33.31 1.86
C VAL A 10 22.80 32.08 1.53
N ALA A 11 23.35 31.18 0.69
CA ALA A 11 22.86 29.82 0.59
C ALA A 11 23.07 29.18 1.96
N CYS A 12 21.98 28.88 2.68
CA CYS A 12 22.03 28.00 3.82
C CYS A 12 22.44 26.61 3.27
N ASN A 13 23.74 26.31 3.31
CA ASN A 13 24.20 24.94 3.27
C ASN A 13 23.65 24.28 4.54
N ARG A 14 22.53 23.56 4.45
CA ARG A 14 22.29 22.46 5.37
C ARG A 14 23.43 21.49 5.12
N ASP A 15 24.22 21.20 6.14
CA ASP A 15 25.17 20.09 6.13
C ASP A 15 24.35 18.80 5.97
N GLU A 16 24.06 18.42 4.73
CA GLU A 16 23.55 17.10 4.43
C GLU A 16 24.63 16.11 4.87
N LYS A 17 24.39 15.38 5.96
CA LYS A 17 25.30 14.33 6.39
C LYS A 17 25.38 13.31 5.26
N GLU A 18 26.56 13.13 4.70
CA GLU A 18 26.77 12.11 3.69
C GLU A 18 26.45 10.73 4.26
N PRO A 19 25.75 9.87 3.51
CA PRO A 19 25.46 8.51 3.97
C PRO A 19 26.78 7.74 4.17
N THR A 20 26.79 6.84 5.17
CA THR A 20 27.90 5.94 5.39
C THR A 20 28.15 5.11 4.13
N PRO A 21 29.34 5.13 3.54
CA PRO A 21 29.63 4.38 2.32
C PRO A 21 29.53 2.87 2.54
N ALA A 22 29.18 2.13 1.49
CA ALA A 22 29.22 0.67 1.51
C ALA A 22 30.66 0.16 1.75
N PRO A 23 30.82 -1.06 2.30
CA PRO A 23 32.12 -1.70 2.43
C PRO A 23 32.87 -1.78 1.09
N GLU A 24 34.19 -1.63 1.15
CA GLU A 24 35.06 -1.67 -0.02
C GLU A 24 34.88 -2.98 -0.84
N GLY A 25 34.73 -2.85 -2.14
CA GLY A 25 34.59 -3.99 -3.07
C GLY A 25 33.13 -4.47 -3.25
N ILE A 26 32.16 -3.86 -2.59
CA ILE A 26 30.73 -4.17 -2.79
C ILE A 26 30.01 -2.93 -3.33
N SER A 27 29.23 -3.12 -4.40
CA SER A 27 28.42 -2.03 -4.96
C SER A 27 27.44 -1.52 -3.90
N GLU A 28 27.32 -0.20 -3.73
CA GLU A 28 26.34 0.41 -2.85
C GLU A 28 24.91 -0.06 -3.13
N GLU A 29 24.59 -0.28 -4.39
CA GLU A 29 23.27 -0.72 -4.84
C GLU A 29 22.92 -2.13 -4.35
N THR A 30 23.92 -2.96 -4.01
CA THR A 30 23.69 -4.25 -3.34
C THR A 30 22.93 -4.07 -2.03
N TYR A 31 23.19 -2.98 -1.31
CA TYR A 31 22.49 -2.62 -0.09
C TYR A 31 21.18 -1.89 -0.42
N ALA A 32 20.19 -2.60 -0.97
CA ALA A 32 18.94 -2.02 -1.45
C ALA A 32 18.20 -1.19 -0.38
N GLY A 33 18.24 -1.59 0.89
CA GLY A 33 17.71 -0.87 2.05
C GLY A 33 18.75 -0.01 2.81
N GLY A 34 19.92 0.25 2.22
CA GLY A 34 21.06 0.84 2.93
C GLY A 34 21.70 -0.13 3.93
N LEU A 35 22.74 0.31 4.63
CA LEU A 35 23.45 -0.53 5.59
C LEU A 35 22.60 -0.92 6.80
N LEU A 36 21.64 -0.07 7.17
CA LEU A 36 20.76 -0.28 8.32
C LEU A 36 19.48 -1.04 7.97
N GLY A 37 19.14 -1.21 6.69
CA GLY A 37 17.85 -1.75 6.26
C GLY A 37 17.92 -2.98 5.37
N THR A 38 19.12 -3.50 5.01
CA THR A 38 19.27 -4.62 4.06
C THR A 38 19.50 -5.94 4.77
N THR A 39 18.84 -7.01 4.28
CA THR A 39 19.17 -8.41 4.58
C THR A 39 19.78 -9.10 3.37
N PHE A 40 20.75 -10.00 3.60
CA PHE A 40 21.35 -10.85 2.57
C PHE A 40 20.67 -12.22 2.47
N ASN A 41 19.56 -12.43 3.18
CA ASN A 41 18.75 -13.62 3.04
C ASN A 41 18.08 -13.66 1.65
N GLN A 42 18.21 -14.79 0.95
CA GLN A 42 17.62 -15.03 -0.38
C GLN A 42 16.70 -16.25 -0.38
N SER A 43 16.38 -16.77 0.81
CA SER A 43 15.47 -17.91 0.98
C SER A 43 14.00 -17.47 0.94
N ALA A 44 13.09 -18.41 1.15
CA ALA A 44 11.65 -18.14 1.23
C ALA A 44 11.27 -17.17 2.37
N SER A 45 12.12 -17.01 3.39
CA SER A 45 11.92 -16.08 4.51
C SER A 45 12.62 -14.73 4.33
N ALA A 46 13.07 -14.38 3.13
CA ALA A 46 13.83 -13.15 2.90
C ALA A 46 13.06 -11.86 3.24
N TYR A 47 11.73 -11.89 3.22
CA TYR A 47 10.89 -10.74 3.56
C TYR A 47 10.54 -10.63 5.06
N GLU A 48 10.89 -11.65 5.85
CA GLU A 48 10.57 -11.78 7.28
C GLU A 48 11.69 -11.25 8.19
N ASP A 49 12.87 -11.03 7.65
CA ASP A 49 14.05 -10.70 8.42
C ASP A 49 13.95 -9.31 9.08
N PRO A 50 14.44 -9.17 10.33
CA PRO A 50 14.62 -7.87 10.93
C PRO A 50 15.74 -7.09 10.26
N THR A 51 15.60 -5.76 10.18
CA THR A 51 16.68 -4.89 9.74
C THR A 51 17.87 -4.94 10.70
N PRO A 52 19.11 -4.69 10.22
CA PRO A 52 20.26 -4.47 11.10
C PRO A 52 20.02 -3.41 12.16
N ALA A 53 19.30 -2.30 11.82
CA ALA A 53 18.94 -1.27 12.81
C ALA A 53 18.08 -1.81 13.95
N THR A 54 17.11 -2.67 13.66
CA THR A 54 16.26 -3.31 14.69
C THR A 54 17.08 -4.17 15.64
N VAL A 55 18.02 -4.95 15.11
CA VAL A 55 18.90 -5.81 15.90
C VAL A 55 19.87 -4.98 16.74
N GLN A 56 20.51 -3.97 16.15
CA GLN A 56 21.47 -3.08 16.82
C GLN A 56 20.82 -2.27 17.95
N ALA A 57 19.54 -1.90 17.79
CA ALA A 57 18.77 -1.21 18.83
C ALA A 57 18.30 -2.15 19.97
N GLY A 58 18.62 -3.44 19.92
CA GLY A 58 18.20 -4.43 20.93
C GLY A 58 16.71 -4.76 20.88
N MET A 59 16.04 -4.52 19.73
CA MET A 59 14.58 -4.67 19.57
C MET A 59 14.15 -6.05 19.02
N ALA A 60 15.07 -7.02 18.92
CA ALA A 60 14.77 -8.34 18.32
C ALA A 60 13.60 -9.07 19.01
N THR A 61 13.47 -8.98 20.33
CA THR A 61 12.36 -9.56 21.08
C THR A 61 11.03 -8.86 20.75
N ALA A 62 11.01 -7.52 20.74
CA ALA A 62 9.83 -6.75 20.38
C ALA A 62 9.40 -7.02 18.93
N PHE A 63 10.37 -7.17 18.03
CA PHE A 63 10.13 -7.56 16.63
C PHE A 63 9.39 -8.89 16.54
N LYS A 64 9.89 -9.94 17.23
CA LYS A 64 9.23 -11.26 17.22
C LYS A 64 7.84 -11.25 17.87
N TYR A 65 7.61 -10.46 18.90
CA TYR A 65 6.26 -10.28 19.45
C TYR A 65 5.33 -9.54 18.49
N GLY A 66 5.84 -8.54 17.76
CA GLY A 66 5.06 -7.82 16.77
C GLY A 66 4.65 -8.70 15.58
N GLU A 67 5.56 -9.59 15.14
CA GLU A 67 5.33 -10.58 14.09
C GLU A 67 4.14 -11.48 14.40
N MET A 68 3.96 -11.89 15.66
CA MET A 68 2.83 -12.71 16.08
C MET A 68 1.47 -12.08 15.74
N PHE A 69 1.34 -10.76 15.80
CA PHE A 69 0.09 -10.07 15.42
C PHE A 69 -0.17 -10.04 13.92
N PHE A 70 0.86 -10.22 13.11
CA PHE A 70 0.71 -10.37 11.67
C PHE A 70 0.32 -11.81 11.29
N GLU A 71 0.96 -12.80 11.89
CA GLU A 71 0.80 -14.21 11.55
C GLU A 71 -0.47 -14.84 12.16
N HIS A 72 -0.91 -14.36 13.34
CA HIS A 72 -2.07 -14.94 14.01
C HIS A 72 -3.39 -14.43 13.44
N THR A 73 -4.37 -15.33 13.45
CA THR A 73 -5.74 -14.98 13.14
C THR A 73 -6.40 -14.27 14.32
N VAL A 74 -6.95 -13.11 14.07
CA VAL A 74 -7.77 -12.35 15.02
C VAL A 74 -9.13 -13.03 15.18
N THR A 75 -9.61 -13.14 16.42
CA THR A 75 -10.92 -13.69 16.75
C THR A 75 -11.60 -12.82 17.83
N GLN A 76 -12.86 -13.12 18.17
CA GLN A 76 -13.57 -12.32 19.17
C GLN A 76 -13.14 -12.55 20.62
N ASN A 77 -12.61 -13.74 20.97
CA ASN A 77 -12.40 -14.15 22.35
C ASN A 77 -11.06 -14.89 22.56
N ASN A 78 -9.97 -14.34 22.02
CA ASN A 78 -8.64 -14.94 22.14
C ASN A 78 -7.57 -13.87 22.44
N PRO A 79 -7.53 -13.31 23.67
CA PRO A 79 -6.48 -12.36 24.01
C PRO A 79 -5.08 -12.94 23.81
N PRO A 80 -4.10 -12.18 23.29
CA PRO A 80 -4.18 -10.77 22.88
C PRO A 80 -4.68 -10.55 21.44
N PHE A 81 -5.14 -11.59 20.73
CA PHE A 81 -5.57 -11.53 19.32
C PHE A 81 -7.08 -11.32 19.18
N ASN A 82 -7.64 -10.44 20.00
CA ASN A 82 -9.05 -10.05 19.95
C ASN A 82 -9.31 -9.00 18.88
N GLY A 83 -10.52 -9.02 18.32
CA GLY A 83 -10.99 -8.00 17.37
C GLY A 83 -12.21 -8.46 16.61
N LEU A 84 -12.26 -8.12 15.32
CA LEU A 84 -13.29 -8.37 14.33
C LEU A 84 -14.54 -7.50 14.47
N GLY A 85 -14.82 -6.96 15.65
CA GLY A 85 -16.02 -6.13 15.89
C GLY A 85 -17.29 -6.78 15.35
N PRO A 86 -18.32 -5.98 15.01
CA PRO A 86 -19.54 -6.52 14.37
C PRO A 86 -19.31 -6.95 12.92
N VAL A 87 -18.45 -6.23 12.17
CA VAL A 87 -18.10 -6.50 10.78
C VAL A 87 -16.61 -6.21 10.53
N TYR A 88 -16.02 -6.87 9.56
CA TYR A 88 -14.59 -6.76 9.26
C TYR A 88 -14.27 -7.11 7.80
N VAL A 89 -13.06 -6.80 7.34
CA VAL A 89 -12.58 -7.16 5.99
C VAL A 89 -11.91 -8.52 6.01
N ARG A 90 -10.97 -8.74 6.94
CA ARG A 90 -10.15 -9.96 7.09
C ARG A 90 -9.88 -10.22 8.56
N SER A 91 -9.66 -11.49 8.88
CA SER A 91 -9.24 -11.93 10.22
C SER A 91 -7.74 -12.17 10.34
N SER A 92 -6.98 -12.14 9.23
CA SER A 92 -5.53 -12.38 9.21
C SER A 92 -4.84 -11.44 8.23
N CYS A 93 -3.71 -10.86 8.66
CA CYS A 93 -2.89 -10.01 7.81
C CYS A 93 -2.14 -10.85 6.78
N GLU A 94 -1.62 -12.01 7.17
CA GLU A 94 -0.86 -12.91 6.31
C GLU A 94 -1.69 -13.48 5.17
N SER A 95 -3.00 -13.65 5.36
CA SER A 95 -3.89 -14.10 4.28
C SER A 95 -3.90 -13.13 3.09
N CYS A 96 -3.71 -11.83 3.33
CA CYS A 96 -3.61 -10.80 2.30
C CYS A 96 -2.19 -10.58 1.78
N HIS A 97 -1.19 -10.81 2.64
CA HIS A 97 0.22 -10.60 2.36
C HIS A 97 1.00 -11.92 2.44
N PRO A 98 0.75 -12.88 1.53
CA PRO A 98 1.38 -14.20 1.61
C PRO A 98 2.91 -14.07 1.59
N GLY A 99 3.56 -14.65 2.61
CA GLY A 99 5.01 -14.54 2.80
C GLY A 99 5.48 -13.08 2.82
N TYR A 100 4.73 -12.18 3.47
CA TYR A 100 5.02 -10.73 3.63
C TYR A 100 5.04 -9.92 2.32
N GLY A 101 4.64 -10.54 1.24
CA GLY A 101 4.70 -9.98 -0.10
C GLY A 101 3.41 -9.32 -0.57
N HIS A 102 3.27 -9.31 -1.88
CA HIS A 102 2.10 -8.82 -2.61
C HIS A 102 0.99 -9.88 -2.60
N GLY A 103 -0.28 -9.48 -2.63
CA GLY A 103 -1.40 -10.38 -2.87
C GLY A 103 -1.31 -11.04 -4.25
N ARG A 104 -1.88 -12.22 -4.40
CA ARG A 104 -1.87 -12.94 -5.67
C ARG A 104 -3.18 -12.74 -6.45
N ARG A 105 -3.15 -13.03 -7.74
CA ARG A 105 -4.34 -13.07 -8.59
C ARG A 105 -5.30 -14.15 -8.14
N MET A 106 -6.57 -13.78 -7.96
CA MET A 106 -7.65 -14.68 -7.55
C MET A 106 -8.75 -14.69 -8.61
N ASN A 107 -9.42 -15.83 -8.78
CA ASN A 107 -10.55 -16.00 -9.70
C ASN A 107 -11.91 -15.78 -9.01
N ARG A 108 -11.92 -15.59 -7.71
CA ARG A 108 -13.11 -15.26 -6.91
C ARG A 108 -12.72 -14.34 -5.77
N TYR A 109 -13.69 -13.60 -5.28
CA TYR A 109 -13.53 -12.83 -4.05
C TYR A 109 -14.00 -13.68 -2.87
N ALA A 110 -13.09 -14.09 -2.01
CA ALA A 110 -13.40 -14.73 -0.74
C ALA A 110 -12.37 -14.26 0.30
N ALA A 111 -12.86 -13.59 1.33
CA ALA A 111 -12.03 -12.93 2.32
C ALA A 111 -11.03 -13.87 3.02
N ASP A 112 -11.40 -15.12 3.22
CA ASP A 112 -10.58 -16.09 3.94
C ASP A 112 -9.65 -16.92 3.02
N ASP A 113 -9.69 -16.69 1.70
CA ASP A 113 -8.81 -17.39 0.76
C ASP A 113 -7.37 -16.87 0.91
N TRP A 114 -6.43 -17.76 1.14
CA TRP A 114 -5.00 -17.47 1.24
C TRP A 114 -4.47 -16.77 -0.01
N GLY A 115 -3.80 -15.65 0.18
CA GLY A 115 -3.25 -14.82 -0.89
C GLY A 115 -4.26 -13.88 -1.52
N ASN A 116 -5.54 -13.90 -1.12
CA ASN A 116 -6.53 -12.93 -1.56
C ASN A 116 -6.28 -11.57 -0.90
N GLY A 117 -5.30 -10.84 -1.44
CA GLY A 117 -4.97 -9.48 -1.00
C GLY A 117 -5.90 -8.40 -1.54
N TYR A 118 -6.99 -8.74 -2.19
CA TYR A 118 -7.87 -7.74 -2.77
C TYR A 118 -8.66 -6.98 -1.72
N LEU A 119 -8.54 -5.67 -1.83
CA LEU A 119 -9.42 -4.69 -1.23
C LEU A 119 -10.44 -4.30 -2.28
N LEU A 120 -11.71 -4.49 -1.95
CA LEU A 120 -12.80 -4.09 -2.82
C LEU A 120 -12.95 -2.57 -2.77
N VAL A 121 -13.17 -1.95 -3.91
CA VAL A 121 -13.46 -0.52 -4.02
C VAL A 121 -14.82 -0.36 -4.69
N VAL A 122 -15.75 0.27 -3.98
CA VAL A 122 -17.09 0.61 -4.48
C VAL A 122 -17.22 2.13 -4.51
N TYR A 123 -17.51 2.69 -5.68
CA TYR A 123 -17.51 4.13 -5.86
C TYR A 123 -18.51 4.60 -6.92
N ASN A 124 -18.91 5.86 -6.80
CA ASN A 124 -19.74 6.53 -7.80
C ASN A 124 -18.86 7.00 -8.97
N LYS A 125 -19.07 6.42 -10.16
CA LYS A 125 -18.30 6.71 -11.38
C LYS A 125 -18.47 8.11 -11.95
N THR A 126 -19.42 8.90 -11.43
CA THR A 126 -19.62 10.29 -11.89
C THR A 126 -18.74 11.32 -11.17
N ASN A 127 -18.25 11.00 -9.96
CA ASN A 127 -17.47 11.93 -9.13
C ASN A 127 -16.33 11.26 -8.37
N ASP A 128 -16.05 9.97 -8.64
CA ASP A 128 -15.04 9.15 -7.99
C ASP A 128 -15.16 9.04 -6.45
N ALA A 129 -16.29 9.45 -5.85
CA ALA A 129 -16.48 9.32 -4.42
C ALA A 129 -16.80 7.88 -4.03
N TYR A 130 -16.26 7.42 -2.90
CA TYR A 130 -16.64 6.12 -2.34
C TYR A 130 -18.13 6.07 -2.01
N GLU A 131 -18.73 4.89 -2.20
CA GLU A 131 -20.11 4.63 -1.76
C GLU A 131 -20.18 4.66 -0.22
N LYS A 132 -21.02 5.57 0.33
CA LYS A 132 -21.00 5.86 1.76
C LYS A 132 -21.58 4.75 2.63
N SER A 133 -22.50 3.94 2.07
CA SER A 133 -23.14 2.85 2.82
C SER A 133 -22.19 1.72 3.20
N VAL A 134 -21.07 1.58 2.45
CA VAL A 134 -20.09 0.51 2.64
C VAL A 134 -18.67 1.01 2.94
N ALA A 135 -18.45 2.32 3.00
CA ALA A 135 -17.16 2.95 3.23
C ALA A 135 -16.11 2.77 2.11
N GLY A 136 -14.95 3.40 2.29
CA GLY A 136 -13.84 3.34 1.35
C GLY A 136 -13.15 1.98 1.27
N MET A 137 -13.43 1.08 2.23
CA MET A 137 -12.97 -0.31 2.26
C MET A 137 -14.13 -1.18 2.75
N PRO A 138 -14.96 -1.66 1.84
CA PRO A 138 -16.12 -2.47 2.16
C PRO A 138 -15.77 -3.70 2.98
N GLN A 139 -16.51 -3.91 4.07
CA GLN A 139 -16.39 -5.08 4.91
C GLN A 139 -17.32 -6.17 4.39
N THR A 140 -16.79 -7.36 4.15
CA THR A 140 -17.54 -8.48 3.55
C THR A 140 -17.73 -9.64 4.52
N LYS A 141 -17.30 -9.46 5.77
CA LYS A 141 -17.48 -10.43 6.86
C LYS A 141 -18.23 -9.81 8.03
N ALA A 142 -18.93 -10.65 8.77
CA ALA A 142 -19.64 -10.24 9.97
C ALA A 142 -19.53 -11.29 11.07
N VAL A 143 -19.67 -10.84 12.30
CA VAL A 143 -19.84 -11.67 13.48
C VAL A 143 -21.33 -11.78 13.81
N ALA A 144 -21.80 -12.99 14.09
CA ALA A 144 -23.21 -13.19 14.46
C ALA A 144 -23.62 -12.28 15.65
N PRO A 145 -24.82 -11.70 15.63
CA PRO A 145 -25.88 -11.88 14.66
C PRO A 145 -25.86 -10.89 13.50
N PHE A 146 -24.81 -10.05 13.38
CA PHE A 146 -24.72 -9.03 12.34
C PHE A 146 -24.58 -9.66 10.94
N LYS A 147 -24.99 -8.91 9.93
CA LYS A 147 -24.86 -9.27 8.51
C LYS A 147 -23.78 -8.41 7.86
N ALA A 148 -23.01 -9.01 6.97
CA ALA A 148 -21.95 -8.29 6.26
C ALA A 148 -22.55 -7.16 5.39
N PRO A 149 -21.87 -5.99 5.30
CA PRO A 149 -22.30 -4.91 4.41
C PRO A 149 -22.44 -5.32 2.95
N ILE A 150 -21.60 -6.25 2.49
CA ILE A 150 -21.67 -6.86 1.15
C ILE A 150 -21.57 -8.38 1.30
N ASP A 151 -22.48 -9.11 0.68
CA ASP A 151 -22.43 -10.57 0.58
C ASP A 151 -21.35 -10.97 -0.44
N GLU A 152 -20.18 -11.41 0.05
CA GLU A 152 -19.05 -11.78 -0.81
C GLU A 152 -19.33 -12.98 -1.73
N SER A 153 -20.30 -13.83 -1.40
CA SER A 153 -20.67 -14.98 -2.24
C SER A 153 -21.27 -14.56 -3.58
N LYS A 154 -21.73 -13.32 -3.69
CA LYS A 154 -22.30 -12.72 -4.90
C LYS A 154 -21.30 -11.88 -5.70
N ILE A 155 -20.06 -11.76 -5.22
CA ILE A 155 -19.01 -11.01 -5.93
C ILE A 155 -18.38 -11.92 -6.97
N ASP A 156 -18.45 -11.52 -8.24
CA ASP A 156 -17.81 -12.21 -9.35
C ASP A 156 -16.57 -11.47 -9.84
N ILE A 157 -15.52 -12.22 -10.20
CA ILE A 157 -14.29 -11.72 -10.82
C ILE A 157 -14.05 -12.46 -12.11
N ALA A 158 -14.23 -11.78 -13.24
CA ALA A 158 -13.91 -12.30 -14.56
C ALA A 158 -12.55 -11.77 -15.04
N TRP A 159 -11.66 -12.65 -15.46
CA TRP A 159 -10.40 -12.28 -16.12
C TRP A 159 -10.57 -12.29 -17.61
N LEU A 160 -10.52 -11.11 -18.21
CA LEU A 160 -10.74 -10.89 -19.63
C LEU A 160 -9.42 -10.68 -20.36
N ASN A 161 -9.31 -11.24 -21.57
CA ASN A 161 -8.17 -10.99 -22.44
C ASN A 161 -8.22 -9.54 -22.96
N TYR A 162 -7.05 -8.92 -23.04
CA TYR A 162 -6.89 -7.60 -23.62
C TYR A 162 -5.92 -7.67 -24.80
N THR A 163 -6.31 -7.09 -25.92
CA THR A 163 -5.43 -6.91 -27.06
C THR A 163 -5.12 -5.42 -27.18
N ASP A 164 -3.84 -5.08 -27.04
CA ASP A 164 -3.37 -3.71 -27.19
C ASP A 164 -3.31 -3.29 -28.67
N GLU A 165 -3.01 -2.04 -28.93
CA GLU A 165 -2.95 -1.50 -30.29
C GLU A 165 -1.80 -2.06 -31.14
N TRP A 166 -0.88 -2.83 -30.55
CA TRP A 166 0.18 -3.55 -31.25
C TRP A 166 -0.14 -5.02 -31.48
N GLY A 167 -1.36 -5.45 -31.15
CA GLY A 167 -1.82 -6.83 -31.33
C GLY A 167 -1.07 -7.83 -30.43
N ASN A 168 -0.62 -7.39 -29.25
CA ASN A 168 0.14 -8.17 -28.27
C ASN A 168 1.40 -8.82 -28.91
N ARG A 169 2.12 -8.06 -29.73
CA ARG A 169 3.30 -8.56 -30.46
C ARG A 169 4.43 -7.53 -30.47
N PHE A 170 5.66 -8.00 -30.29
CA PHE A 170 6.88 -7.24 -30.51
C PHE A 170 7.23 -7.15 -32.00
N GLU A 171 8.15 -6.25 -32.36
CA GLU A 171 8.55 -6.05 -33.76
C GLU A 171 9.27 -7.26 -34.36
N ASP A 172 9.97 -8.06 -33.52
CA ASP A 172 10.60 -9.32 -33.91
C ASP A 172 9.65 -10.51 -34.01
N GLY A 173 8.36 -10.31 -33.71
CA GLY A 173 7.31 -11.31 -33.83
C GLY A 173 7.03 -12.11 -32.56
N GLU A 174 7.82 -11.96 -31.48
CA GLU A 174 7.50 -12.55 -30.17
C GLU A 174 6.17 -11.97 -29.65
N THR A 175 5.36 -12.80 -29.00
CA THR A 175 4.03 -12.42 -28.49
C THR A 175 3.99 -12.39 -26.97
N TYR A 176 3.09 -11.58 -26.42
CA TYR A 176 2.75 -11.54 -25.00
C TYR A 176 1.24 -11.56 -24.83
N GLU A 177 0.79 -11.88 -23.64
CA GLU A 177 -0.63 -11.86 -23.29
C GLU A 177 -0.92 -10.79 -22.25
N LEU A 178 -2.06 -10.13 -22.35
CA LEU A 178 -2.55 -9.19 -21.38
C LEU A 178 -3.94 -9.60 -20.91
N ILE A 179 -4.18 -9.54 -19.61
CA ILE A 179 -5.47 -9.81 -18.99
C ILE A 179 -5.80 -8.72 -17.98
N TYR A 180 -7.09 -8.47 -17.75
CA TYR A 180 -7.55 -7.54 -16.73
C TYR A 180 -8.78 -8.08 -16.00
N PRO A 181 -9.00 -7.68 -14.72
CA PRO A 181 -10.19 -8.10 -13.98
C PRO A 181 -11.38 -7.21 -14.29
N GLU A 182 -12.53 -7.84 -14.42
CA GLU A 182 -13.83 -7.19 -14.33
C GLU A 182 -14.57 -7.74 -13.11
N VAL A 183 -15.06 -6.82 -12.27
CA VAL A 183 -15.72 -7.16 -11.01
C VAL A 183 -17.19 -6.79 -11.12
N THR A 184 -18.05 -7.73 -10.76
CA THR A 184 -19.49 -7.53 -10.70
C THR A 184 -20.01 -7.82 -9.30
N ILE A 185 -20.80 -6.89 -8.76
CA ILE A 185 -21.50 -7.04 -7.48
C ILE A 185 -22.96 -6.67 -7.74
N PRO A 186 -23.90 -7.60 -7.72
CA PRO A 186 -25.31 -7.30 -7.96
C PRO A 186 -25.89 -6.43 -6.82
N GLU A 187 -26.95 -5.68 -7.13
CA GLU A 187 -27.54 -4.74 -6.16
C GLU A 187 -28.04 -5.45 -4.88
N ASP A 188 -28.55 -6.67 -5.01
CA ASP A 188 -29.02 -7.48 -3.90
C ASP A 188 -27.90 -8.11 -3.04
N ALA A 189 -26.63 -7.85 -3.36
CA ALA A 189 -25.49 -8.19 -2.49
C ALA A 189 -25.31 -7.18 -1.36
N PHE A 190 -25.85 -5.97 -1.48
CA PHE A 190 -25.71 -4.91 -0.48
C PHE A 190 -26.76 -5.06 0.62
N TYR A 191 -26.33 -5.13 1.87
CA TYR A 191 -27.20 -5.31 3.02
C TYR A 191 -27.97 -4.02 3.37
N ALA A 192 -27.30 -2.88 3.33
CA ALA A 192 -27.90 -1.58 3.61
C ALA A 192 -28.24 -0.82 2.32
N PRO A 193 -29.23 0.09 2.34
CA PRO A 193 -29.52 0.95 1.20
C PRO A 193 -28.30 1.72 0.71
N LEU A 194 -28.16 1.85 -0.60
CA LEU A 194 -27.09 2.61 -1.24
C LEU A 194 -27.34 4.12 -1.16
N ASP A 195 -26.27 4.92 -0.96
CA ASP A 195 -26.32 6.39 -1.01
C ASP A 195 -26.48 6.90 -2.46
N ALA A 196 -25.76 6.25 -3.40
CA ALA A 196 -25.87 6.55 -4.82
C ALA A 196 -26.77 5.52 -5.55
N PRO A 197 -27.43 5.91 -6.66
CA PRO A 197 -28.11 4.94 -7.53
C PRO A 197 -27.17 3.82 -7.96
N TYR A 198 -27.59 2.57 -7.87
CA TYR A 198 -26.77 1.41 -8.24
C TYR A 198 -26.18 1.53 -9.65
N SER A 199 -26.97 2.04 -10.62
CA SER A 199 -26.49 2.26 -12.00
C SER A 199 -25.28 3.21 -12.11
N ASN A 200 -25.02 4.03 -11.08
CA ASN A 200 -23.88 4.94 -11.03
C ASN A 200 -22.66 4.33 -10.34
N LEU A 201 -22.79 3.14 -9.76
CA LEU A 201 -21.68 2.48 -9.09
C LEU A 201 -20.71 1.83 -10.08
N ALA A 202 -19.46 1.78 -9.69
CA ALA A 202 -18.42 0.99 -10.31
C ALA A 202 -17.60 0.28 -9.23
N PHE A 203 -17.00 -0.84 -9.60
CA PHE A 203 -16.28 -1.73 -8.72
C PHE A 203 -14.86 -1.92 -9.20
N ARG A 204 -13.89 -1.95 -8.30
CA ARG A 204 -12.47 -2.20 -8.60
C ARG A 204 -11.85 -3.07 -7.53
N LEU A 205 -10.74 -3.71 -7.89
CA LEU A 205 -9.88 -4.43 -6.96
C LEU A 205 -8.57 -3.67 -6.81
N GLU A 206 -8.12 -3.53 -5.56
CA GLU A 206 -6.78 -3.06 -5.25
C GLU A 206 -6.08 -4.13 -4.42
N SER A 207 -5.01 -4.73 -4.94
CA SER A 207 -4.23 -5.73 -4.21
C SER A 207 -3.34 -5.08 -3.16
N THR A 208 -2.94 -5.86 -2.17
CA THR A 208 -1.92 -5.46 -1.20
C THR A 208 -0.54 -5.38 -1.88
N ILE A 209 0.36 -4.61 -1.29
CA ILE A 209 1.77 -4.52 -1.67
C ILE A 209 2.63 -5.29 -0.68
N GLY A 210 3.89 -5.59 -1.02
CA GLY A 210 4.87 -6.11 -0.06
C GLY A 210 5.08 -5.12 1.09
N ILE A 211 5.21 -5.65 2.31
CA ILE A 211 5.27 -4.83 3.53
C ILE A 211 6.71 -4.62 4.03
N TYR A 212 7.70 -5.30 3.45
CA TYR A 212 9.12 -5.12 3.77
C TYR A 212 9.65 -3.76 3.28
N GLY A 213 10.60 -3.19 3.98
CA GLY A 213 11.24 -1.91 3.64
C GLY A 213 10.37 -0.67 3.87
N THR A 214 9.14 -0.81 4.37
CA THR A 214 8.22 0.33 4.55
C THR A 214 8.73 1.34 5.57
N GLY A 215 9.49 0.91 6.59
CA GLY A 215 10.14 1.81 7.54
C GLY A 215 11.19 2.72 6.91
N LEU A 216 11.86 2.25 5.86
CA LEU A 216 12.82 3.05 5.10
C LEU A 216 12.14 4.12 4.23
N ILE A 217 10.97 3.80 3.67
CA ILE A 217 10.13 4.76 2.93
C ILE A 217 9.63 5.86 3.89
N ASP A 218 9.26 5.49 5.11
CA ASP A 218 8.84 6.43 6.15
C ASP A 218 9.97 7.41 6.54
N ALA A 219 11.22 6.94 6.47
CA ALA A 219 12.41 7.72 6.79
C ALA A 219 12.84 8.70 5.68
N ILE A 220 12.24 8.67 4.48
CA ILE A 220 12.51 9.65 3.42
C ILE A 220 11.99 11.01 3.89
N ASP A 221 12.85 12.03 3.80
CA ASP A 221 12.53 13.40 4.18
C ASP A 221 11.40 13.98 3.30
N ASP A 222 10.45 14.68 3.93
CA ASP A 222 9.34 15.33 3.26
C ASP A 222 9.81 16.43 2.28
N ASP A 223 10.89 17.15 2.59
CA ASP A 223 11.49 18.15 1.69
C ASP A 223 12.11 17.48 0.45
N SER A 224 12.73 16.31 0.62
CA SER A 224 13.26 15.51 -0.49
C SER A 224 12.14 14.99 -1.40
N LEU A 225 11.04 14.55 -0.82
CA LEU A 225 9.86 14.14 -1.58
C LEU A 225 9.25 15.34 -2.31
N LYS A 226 9.16 16.51 -1.65
CA LYS A 226 8.70 17.76 -2.28
C LYS A 226 9.56 18.15 -3.48
N ALA A 227 10.88 18.06 -3.33
CA ALA A 227 11.83 18.34 -4.42
C ALA A 227 11.62 17.41 -5.64
N GLN A 228 11.24 16.14 -5.41
CA GLN A 228 10.90 15.21 -6.49
C GLN A 228 9.62 15.64 -7.22
N TYR A 229 8.56 16.02 -6.50
CA TYR A 229 7.33 16.56 -7.12
C TYR A 229 7.62 17.81 -7.93
N GLN A 230 8.42 18.76 -7.41
CA GLN A 230 8.82 19.96 -8.12
C GLN A 230 9.61 19.65 -9.39
N LYS A 231 10.55 18.70 -9.29
CA LYS A 231 11.35 18.26 -10.44
C LYS A 231 10.46 17.71 -11.55
N GLU A 232 9.57 16.78 -11.25
CA GLU A 232 8.70 16.17 -12.25
C GLU A 232 7.71 17.17 -12.86
N PHE A 233 7.16 18.06 -12.04
CA PHE A 233 6.32 19.15 -12.52
C PHE A 233 7.09 20.07 -13.51
N SER A 234 8.35 20.37 -13.21
CA SER A 234 9.19 21.25 -14.04
C SER A 234 9.69 20.56 -15.30
N ASP A 235 10.03 19.28 -15.22
CA ASP A 235 10.55 18.52 -16.35
C ASP A 235 9.50 18.28 -17.45
N GLY A 236 8.22 18.24 -17.08
CA GLY A 236 7.10 18.14 -18.01
C GLY A 236 7.04 16.84 -18.82
N TYR A 237 7.68 15.76 -18.35
CA TYR A 237 7.69 14.48 -19.06
C TYR A 237 6.35 13.74 -19.02
N MET A 238 5.56 13.98 -17.97
CA MET A 238 4.30 13.28 -17.76
C MET A 238 3.22 13.90 -18.63
N ARG A 239 2.63 13.10 -19.50
CA ARG A 239 1.57 13.51 -20.42
C ARG A 239 0.34 14.07 -19.69
N ASN A 240 0.02 13.46 -18.54
CA ASN A 240 -1.12 13.85 -17.72
C ASN A 240 -0.72 14.85 -16.61
N GLY A 241 0.56 15.25 -16.54
CA GLY A 241 1.08 16.09 -15.47
C GLY A 241 1.17 15.37 -14.14
N ILE A 242 1.13 16.14 -13.05
CA ILE A 242 1.08 15.61 -11.67
C ILE A 242 -0.37 15.62 -11.18
N ASN A 243 -0.74 14.64 -10.37
CA ASN A 243 -2.09 14.57 -9.79
C ASN A 243 -2.43 15.87 -9.03
N PRO A 244 -3.45 16.62 -9.45
CA PRO A 244 -3.82 17.90 -8.81
C PRO A 244 -4.32 17.73 -7.37
N ALA A 245 -4.67 16.52 -6.93
CA ALA A 245 -4.96 16.22 -5.54
C ALA A 245 -3.72 16.25 -4.65
N PHE A 246 -2.51 16.20 -5.23
CA PHE A 246 -1.24 16.22 -4.49
C PHE A 246 -0.40 17.47 -4.77
N TRP A 247 -0.50 18.05 -5.96
CA TRP A 247 0.33 19.16 -6.38
C TRP A 247 -0.50 20.24 -7.06
N ALA A 248 -0.46 21.47 -6.55
CA ALA A 248 -1.20 22.61 -7.06
C ALA A 248 -0.26 23.79 -7.32
N GLY A 249 -0.09 24.15 -8.60
CA GLY A 249 0.90 25.18 -8.97
C GLY A 249 2.32 24.71 -8.70
N ASN A 250 2.99 25.31 -7.71
CA ASN A 250 4.37 24.98 -7.35
C ASN A 250 4.52 24.42 -5.93
N ASP A 251 3.44 23.95 -5.33
CA ASP A 251 3.44 23.45 -3.95
C ASP A 251 2.41 22.32 -3.74
N TRP A 252 2.44 21.72 -2.55
CA TRP A 252 1.49 20.72 -2.13
C TRP A 252 0.03 21.21 -2.21
N ALA A 253 -0.84 20.37 -2.75
CA ALA A 253 -2.28 20.56 -2.57
C ALA A 253 -2.67 20.21 -1.11
N PRO A 254 -3.71 20.87 -0.53
CA PRO A 254 -4.15 20.56 0.83
C PRO A 254 -4.50 19.08 1.07
N THR A 255 -4.96 18.39 0.05
CA THR A 255 -5.34 16.98 0.08
C THR A 255 -4.13 16.01 0.04
N ALA A 256 -2.93 16.51 -0.21
CA ALA A 256 -1.70 15.71 -0.17
C ALA A 256 -1.35 15.22 1.24
N PHE A 257 -1.76 15.97 2.25
CA PHE A 257 -1.39 15.70 3.62
C PHE A 257 -2.32 14.68 4.29
N TYR A 258 -1.78 13.99 5.30
CA TYR A 258 -2.56 13.10 6.13
C TYR A 258 -3.21 13.86 7.30
N GLY A 259 -4.52 13.76 7.40
CA GLY A 259 -5.28 14.43 8.47
C GLY A 259 -4.96 15.93 8.56
N ASN A 260 -4.68 16.42 9.74
CA ASN A 260 -4.30 17.82 10.00
C ASN A 260 -2.77 18.00 10.12
N THR A 261 -1.98 17.16 9.49
CA THR A 261 -0.52 17.21 9.51
C THR A 261 0.03 17.90 8.27
N ASN A 262 1.34 18.20 8.29
CA ASN A 262 2.09 18.66 7.11
C ASN A 262 2.86 17.49 6.45
N HIS A 263 2.61 16.24 6.85
CA HIS A 263 3.26 15.08 6.25
C HIS A 263 2.50 14.60 5.03
N PRO A 264 3.12 14.56 3.84
CA PRO A 264 2.48 14.09 2.62
C PRO A 264 2.25 12.59 2.69
N LYS A 265 1.12 12.16 2.14
CA LYS A 265 0.79 10.75 1.97
C LYS A 265 1.82 10.08 1.07
N ARG A 266 2.19 8.82 1.40
CA ARG A 266 3.22 8.07 0.66
C ARG A 266 2.95 6.58 0.52
N TYR A 267 1.83 6.08 1.08
CA TYR A 267 1.49 4.65 1.06
C TYR A 267 0.19 4.38 0.32
N THR A 268 -0.01 3.13 -0.07
CA THR A 268 -1.04 2.57 -0.95
C THR A 268 -0.89 2.99 -2.42
N TYR A 269 -1.50 2.26 -3.34
CA TYR A 269 -1.51 2.64 -4.76
C TYR A 269 -2.22 3.98 -4.99
N ALA A 270 -3.33 4.19 -4.27
CA ALA A 270 -4.12 5.43 -4.39
C ALA A 270 -3.57 6.59 -3.53
N LEU A 271 -2.39 6.47 -2.87
CA LEU A 271 -1.81 7.45 -1.95
C LEU A 271 -2.82 7.94 -0.89
N THR A 272 -3.53 7.01 -0.26
CA THR A 272 -4.55 7.33 0.74
C THR A 272 -4.00 7.39 2.15
N ARG A 273 -2.77 6.92 2.39
CA ARG A 273 -2.17 6.78 3.72
C ARG A 273 -0.92 7.64 3.87
N GLY A 274 -0.80 8.23 5.05
CA GLY A 274 0.28 9.14 5.42
C GLY A 274 1.50 8.41 5.95
N PRO A 275 1.88 8.61 7.24
CA PRO A 275 3.01 7.91 7.83
C PRO A 275 2.73 6.42 7.96
N LEU A 276 3.80 5.67 8.25
CA LEU A 276 3.70 4.21 8.38
C LEU A 276 2.69 3.80 9.46
N GLN A 277 2.61 4.54 10.57
CA GLN A 277 1.65 4.27 11.65
C GLN A 277 0.19 4.36 11.21
N ASP A 278 -0.13 5.15 10.18
CA ASP A 278 -1.47 5.19 9.61
C ASP A 278 -1.77 3.95 8.77
N ALA A 279 -0.83 3.46 7.98
CA ALA A 279 -1.04 2.30 7.12
C ALA A 279 -1.32 1.01 7.92
N PRO A 280 -0.40 0.46 8.75
CA PRO A 280 -0.70 -0.74 9.53
C PRO A 280 -1.54 -0.45 10.78
N GLY A 281 -1.30 0.65 11.48
CA GLY A 281 -1.93 0.93 12.77
C GLY A 281 -3.38 1.37 12.66
N SER A 282 -3.72 2.25 11.73
CA SER A 282 -5.10 2.71 11.54
C SER A 282 -5.82 1.89 10.48
N ASN A 283 -5.16 1.55 9.38
CA ASN A 283 -5.83 0.84 8.30
C ASN A 283 -5.91 -0.67 8.55
N ALA A 284 -4.80 -1.36 8.77
CA ALA A 284 -4.81 -2.81 8.90
C ALA A 284 -5.45 -3.26 10.23
N ILE A 285 -4.92 -2.81 11.36
CA ILE A 285 -5.41 -3.25 12.66
C ILE A 285 -6.85 -2.78 12.89
N TRP A 286 -7.13 -1.50 12.69
CA TRP A 286 -8.43 -0.94 13.06
C TRP A 286 -9.50 -1.10 11.97
N ASN A 287 -9.19 -0.95 10.69
CA ASN A 287 -10.19 -1.04 9.62
C ASN A 287 -10.38 -2.50 9.16
N ILE A 288 -9.28 -3.21 8.86
CA ILE A 288 -9.36 -4.55 8.26
C ILE A 288 -9.79 -5.59 9.30
N THR A 289 -9.11 -5.65 10.44
CA THR A 289 -9.40 -6.61 11.51
C THR A 289 -10.31 -6.05 12.62
N ASN A 290 -10.66 -4.78 12.51
CA ASN A 290 -11.54 -4.04 13.42
C ASN A 290 -11.14 -4.14 14.91
N VAL A 291 -9.84 -4.16 15.19
CA VAL A 291 -9.26 -4.20 16.54
C VAL A 291 -9.23 -2.80 17.13
N THR A 292 -9.83 -2.64 18.30
CA THR A 292 -9.81 -1.37 19.06
C THR A 292 -8.53 -1.22 19.88
N ARG A 293 -8.09 0.04 20.07
CA ARG A 293 -6.88 0.42 20.83
C ARG A 293 -7.16 1.66 21.68
N SER A 294 -6.23 2.02 22.55
CA SER A 294 -6.34 3.19 23.42
C SER A 294 -6.69 4.49 22.68
N ASN A 295 -6.18 4.67 21.46
CA ASN A 295 -6.42 5.83 20.60
C ASN A 295 -7.39 5.56 19.42
N LYS A 296 -8.04 4.40 19.38
CA LYS A 296 -9.05 3.98 18.39
C LYS A 296 -10.15 3.17 19.09
N ARG A 297 -11.07 3.87 19.78
CA ARG A 297 -12.06 3.32 20.70
C ARG A 297 -13.44 3.15 20.07
N SER A 298 -13.51 3.16 18.73
CA SER A 298 -14.75 2.95 17.96
C SER A 298 -14.52 1.88 16.89
N HIS A 299 -15.57 1.24 16.42
CA HIS A 299 -15.49 0.42 15.21
C HIS A 299 -15.33 1.29 13.96
N TYR A 300 -14.74 0.74 12.90
CA TYR A 300 -14.47 1.51 11.68
C TYR A 300 -15.76 2.07 11.06
N LEU A 301 -16.83 1.27 11.00
CA LEU A 301 -18.12 1.72 10.45
C LEU A 301 -18.75 2.87 11.23
N SER A 302 -18.38 3.09 12.49
CA SER A 302 -18.93 4.22 13.27
C SER A 302 -18.52 5.59 12.72
N LEU A 303 -17.48 5.67 11.88
CA LEU A 303 -17.05 6.91 11.22
C LEU A 303 -17.87 7.25 9.96
N ASN A 304 -18.61 6.27 9.43
CA ASN A 304 -19.43 6.48 8.25
C ASN A 304 -20.82 7.01 8.64
N PRO A 305 -21.63 7.46 7.67
CA PRO A 305 -23.05 7.66 7.88
C PRO A 305 -23.67 6.45 8.57
N ASP A 306 -24.68 6.68 9.37
CA ASP A 306 -25.30 5.66 10.23
C ASP A 306 -26.21 4.66 9.49
N ILE A 307 -26.15 4.63 8.16
CA ILE A 307 -26.98 3.77 7.30
C ILE A 307 -26.90 2.31 7.73
N TYR A 308 -25.71 1.77 7.91
CA TYR A 308 -25.53 0.39 8.37
C TYR A 308 -26.05 0.17 9.79
N ALA A 309 -25.79 1.12 10.69
CA ALA A 309 -26.24 1.02 12.07
C ALA A 309 -27.78 1.05 12.17
N GLN A 310 -28.43 1.93 11.41
CA GLN A 310 -29.89 1.98 11.30
C GLN A 310 -30.48 0.71 10.70
N THR A 311 -29.87 0.21 9.61
CA THR A 311 -30.32 -1.04 8.96
C THR A 311 -30.24 -2.22 9.93
N SER A 312 -29.10 -2.39 10.62
CA SER A 312 -28.90 -3.47 11.59
C SER A 312 -29.82 -3.34 12.79
N ALA A 313 -30.06 -2.13 13.29
CA ALA A 313 -30.96 -1.86 14.39
C ALA A 313 -32.44 -2.19 14.08
N ASN A 314 -32.83 -2.09 12.82
CA ASN A 314 -34.20 -2.40 12.36
C ASN A 314 -34.32 -3.84 11.79
N ASP A 315 -33.26 -4.63 11.76
CA ASP A 315 -33.29 -6.00 11.26
C ASP A 315 -33.82 -6.96 12.35
N PRO A 316 -34.98 -7.62 12.12
CA PRO A 316 -35.59 -8.49 13.14
C PRO A 316 -34.72 -9.72 13.47
N ASP A 317 -33.94 -10.24 12.53
CA ASP A 317 -33.06 -11.38 12.78
C ASP A 317 -31.90 -10.98 13.70
N VAL A 318 -31.35 -9.77 13.50
CA VAL A 318 -30.29 -9.22 14.35
C VAL A 318 -30.84 -8.94 15.75
N GLN A 319 -32.01 -8.28 15.86
CA GLN A 319 -32.66 -7.98 17.14
C GLN A 319 -32.94 -9.24 17.96
N ALA A 320 -33.46 -10.29 17.32
CA ALA A 320 -33.86 -11.54 18.01
C ALA A 320 -32.68 -12.24 18.70
N GLN A 321 -31.47 -12.05 18.18
CA GLN A 321 -30.29 -12.77 18.65
C GLN A 321 -29.27 -11.87 19.37
N PHE A 322 -29.43 -10.55 19.29
CA PHE A 322 -28.42 -9.58 19.75
C PHE A 322 -27.96 -9.81 21.19
N TYR A 323 -28.87 -9.93 22.13
CA TYR A 323 -28.51 -10.14 23.54
C TYR A 323 -27.94 -11.53 23.86
N THR A 324 -28.13 -12.50 22.97
CA THR A 324 -27.49 -13.81 23.09
C THR A 324 -25.98 -13.69 22.84
N TYR A 325 -25.60 -12.94 21.81
CA TYR A 325 -24.19 -12.75 21.44
C TYR A 325 -23.51 -11.60 22.17
N PHE A 326 -24.27 -10.54 22.50
CA PHE A 326 -23.77 -9.32 23.12
C PHE A 326 -24.56 -8.93 24.39
N PRO A 327 -24.61 -9.81 25.43
CA PRO A 327 -25.39 -9.55 26.64
C PRO A 327 -24.95 -8.28 27.39
N GLN A 328 -23.68 -7.88 27.27
CA GLN A 328 -23.15 -6.65 27.88
C GLN A 328 -23.79 -5.37 27.32
N TRP A 329 -24.43 -5.44 26.17
CA TRP A 329 -25.11 -4.34 25.52
C TRP A 329 -26.61 -4.22 25.87
N ASN A 330 -27.14 -5.10 26.70
CA ASN A 330 -28.52 -4.94 27.23
C ASN A 330 -28.54 -3.80 28.25
N LYS A 331 -28.68 -2.56 27.76
CA LYS A 331 -28.68 -1.32 28.57
C LYS A 331 -30.06 -0.73 28.73
N THR A 332 -30.85 -0.74 27.65
CA THR A 332 -32.18 -0.13 27.62
C THR A 332 -33.31 -1.17 27.69
N GLY A 333 -33.04 -2.42 27.37
CA GLY A 333 -34.02 -3.48 27.17
C GLY A 333 -34.72 -3.43 25.82
N ASP A 334 -34.36 -2.46 24.96
CA ASP A 334 -34.85 -2.36 23.59
C ASP A 334 -33.71 -2.73 22.63
N PRO A 335 -33.78 -3.90 21.94
CA PRO A 335 -32.71 -4.35 21.08
C PRO A 335 -32.34 -3.36 19.97
N ALA A 336 -33.31 -2.67 19.37
CA ALA A 336 -33.04 -1.73 18.30
C ALA A 336 -32.14 -0.57 18.77
N THR A 337 -32.52 0.04 19.91
CA THR A 337 -31.72 1.10 20.52
C THR A 337 -30.32 0.62 20.92
N ASP A 338 -30.24 -0.55 21.53
CA ASP A 338 -28.95 -1.07 22.02
C ASP A 338 -28.01 -1.50 20.88
N ILE A 339 -28.54 -2.08 19.78
CA ILE A 339 -27.79 -2.35 18.56
C ILE A 339 -27.21 -1.06 17.97
N TYR A 340 -28.05 -0.04 17.76
CA TYR A 340 -27.61 1.25 17.23
C TYR A 340 -26.50 1.86 18.08
N ASN A 341 -26.70 1.91 19.40
CA ASN A 341 -25.73 2.46 20.34
C ASN A 341 -24.42 1.66 20.35
N SER A 342 -24.45 0.34 20.21
CA SER A 342 -23.25 -0.50 20.17
C SER A 342 -22.41 -0.22 18.91
N LEU A 343 -23.06 -0.09 17.76
CA LEU A 343 -22.42 0.19 16.48
C LEU A 343 -21.85 1.60 16.38
N ARG A 344 -22.42 2.57 17.13
CA ARG A 344 -21.99 3.98 17.15
C ARG A 344 -21.11 4.33 18.37
N CYS A 345 -20.80 3.36 19.22
CA CYS A 345 -19.98 3.59 20.41
C CYS A 345 -18.56 4.04 20.05
N ASP A 346 -18.09 5.11 20.70
CA ASP A 346 -16.75 5.69 20.55
C ASP A 346 -15.85 5.48 21.77
N THR A 347 -16.32 4.73 22.77
CA THR A 347 -15.65 4.45 24.04
C THR A 347 -15.49 2.95 24.32
N LEU A 348 -15.42 2.14 23.28
CA LEU A 348 -15.21 0.69 23.38
C LEU A 348 -13.94 0.35 24.19
N PRO A 349 -13.89 -0.77 24.92
CA PRO A 349 -12.64 -1.26 25.52
C PRO A 349 -11.56 -1.43 24.47
N ALA A 350 -10.29 -1.19 24.85
CA ALA A 350 -9.18 -1.51 23.99
C ALA A 350 -8.94 -3.04 23.98
N GLU A 351 -8.87 -3.63 22.79
CA GLU A 351 -8.64 -5.06 22.58
C GLU A 351 -7.14 -5.36 22.42
N MET A 352 -6.38 -4.44 21.80
CA MET A 352 -4.92 -4.51 21.73
C MET A 352 -4.30 -3.56 22.76
N SER A 353 -3.35 -4.04 23.55
CA SER A 353 -2.61 -3.21 24.49
C SER A 353 -1.66 -2.24 23.77
N ASP A 354 -1.31 -1.13 24.43
CA ASP A 354 -0.33 -0.17 23.90
C ASP A 354 1.04 -0.81 23.66
N GLN A 355 1.46 -1.75 24.51
CA GLN A 355 2.72 -2.46 24.35
C GLN A 355 2.69 -3.41 23.15
N ASP A 356 1.59 -4.10 22.92
CA ASP A 356 1.40 -4.96 21.73
C ASP A 356 1.44 -4.14 20.47
N TYR A 357 0.81 -2.95 20.48
CA TYR A 357 0.87 -2.03 19.34
C TYR A 357 2.28 -1.50 19.10
N VAL A 358 3.05 -1.19 20.15
CA VAL A 358 4.47 -0.83 20.00
C VAL A 358 5.26 -1.97 19.38
N ASN A 359 5.10 -3.20 19.87
CA ASN A 359 5.78 -4.38 19.32
C ASN A 359 5.43 -4.59 17.85
N PHE A 360 4.14 -4.48 17.48
CA PHE A 360 3.68 -4.56 16.11
C PHE A 360 4.32 -3.49 15.21
N MET A 361 4.46 -2.26 15.70
CA MET A 361 5.10 -1.19 14.93
C MET A 361 6.61 -1.36 14.83
N VAL A 362 7.27 -1.93 15.86
CA VAL A 362 8.68 -2.33 15.80
C VAL A 362 8.89 -3.37 14.70
N TRP A 363 8.05 -4.39 14.68
CA TRP A 363 8.08 -5.41 13.63
C TRP A 363 7.87 -4.82 12.25
N HIS A 364 6.76 -4.12 12.04
CA HIS A 364 6.41 -3.62 10.71
C HIS A 364 7.44 -2.62 10.16
N ARG A 365 7.92 -1.71 11.02
CA ARG A 365 8.96 -0.75 10.65
C ARG A 365 10.32 -1.43 10.47
N GLY A 366 10.52 -2.54 11.17
CA GLY A 366 11.77 -3.29 11.23
C GLY A 366 11.97 -4.34 10.15
N LEU A 367 11.05 -4.52 9.20
CA LEU A 367 11.20 -5.49 8.11
C LEU A 367 12.25 -5.05 7.09
N ALA A 368 13.26 -5.89 6.88
CA ALA A 368 14.40 -5.60 6.03
C ALA A 368 14.07 -5.75 4.53
N VAL A 369 14.84 -5.05 3.71
CA VAL A 369 14.81 -5.21 2.25
C VAL A 369 15.86 -6.24 1.85
N PRO A 370 15.52 -7.25 1.02
CA PRO A 370 16.53 -8.15 0.45
C PRO A 370 17.55 -7.39 -0.38
N ALA A 371 18.81 -7.77 -0.25
CA ALA A 371 19.91 -7.24 -1.04
C ALA A 371 19.67 -7.44 -2.54
N ALA A 372 20.06 -6.47 -3.35
CA ALA A 372 20.09 -6.67 -4.80
C ALA A 372 21.11 -7.75 -5.18
N ARG A 373 20.75 -8.55 -6.17
CA ARG A 373 21.47 -9.80 -6.50
C ARG A 373 22.18 -9.70 -7.84
N ASN A 374 23.36 -10.32 -7.93
CA ASN A 374 24.09 -10.44 -9.19
C ASN A 374 24.28 -9.11 -9.93
N ILE A 375 24.46 -8.02 -9.18
CA ILE A 375 24.55 -6.66 -9.76
C ILE A 375 25.70 -6.54 -10.76
N ASP A 376 26.80 -7.27 -10.57
CA ASP A 376 27.98 -7.25 -11.47
C ASP A 376 27.82 -8.18 -12.67
N ASP A 377 26.75 -8.93 -12.82
CA ASP A 377 26.46 -9.76 -13.98
C ASP A 377 26.30 -8.86 -15.23
N PRO A 378 27.02 -9.18 -16.36
CA PRO A 378 26.97 -8.36 -17.56
C PRO A 378 25.56 -8.12 -18.13
N ASP A 379 24.67 -9.12 -18.05
CA ASP A 379 23.29 -8.96 -18.52
C ASP A 379 22.48 -8.07 -17.59
N VAL A 380 22.70 -8.16 -16.26
CA VAL A 380 22.08 -7.26 -15.28
C VAL A 380 22.53 -5.83 -15.53
N GLN A 381 23.82 -5.58 -15.78
CA GLN A 381 24.33 -4.26 -16.10
C GLN A 381 23.80 -3.74 -17.45
N ARG A 382 23.68 -4.61 -18.46
CA ARG A 382 23.05 -4.29 -19.75
C ARG A 382 21.58 -3.90 -19.55
N GLY A 383 20.84 -4.68 -18.78
CA GLY A 383 19.44 -4.41 -18.45
C GLY A 383 19.27 -3.08 -17.71
N LYS A 384 20.13 -2.78 -16.74
CA LYS A 384 20.16 -1.49 -16.02
C LYS A 384 20.40 -0.32 -16.96
N LYS A 385 21.36 -0.44 -17.87
CA LYS A 385 21.63 0.59 -18.88
C LYS A 385 20.40 0.84 -19.74
N LEU A 386 19.78 -0.21 -20.28
CA LEU A 386 18.58 -0.12 -21.10
C LEU A 386 17.39 0.47 -20.32
N PHE A 387 17.19 0.09 -19.05
CA PHE A 387 16.18 0.64 -18.17
C PHE A 387 16.30 2.18 -18.05
N ASN A 388 17.51 2.69 -17.90
CA ASN A 388 17.78 4.13 -17.88
C ASN A 388 17.56 4.79 -19.26
N GLU A 389 18.07 4.19 -20.34
CA GLU A 389 17.95 4.73 -21.70
C GLU A 389 16.51 4.76 -22.22
N MET A 390 15.70 3.82 -21.81
CA MET A 390 14.27 3.82 -22.08
C MET A 390 13.52 4.88 -21.27
N GLY A 391 14.09 5.34 -20.14
CA GLY A 391 13.50 6.34 -19.27
C GLY A 391 12.61 5.78 -18.17
N CYS A 392 12.66 4.48 -17.91
CA CYS A 392 11.92 3.86 -16.79
C CYS A 392 12.30 4.51 -15.45
N ALA A 393 13.56 4.95 -15.32
CA ALA A 393 14.09 5.62 -14.12
C ALA A 393 13.47 6.99 -13.83
N TYR A 394 12.61 7.54 -14.69
CA TYR A 394 11.86 8.76 -14.38
C TYR A 394 10.86 8.55 -13.24
N CYS A 395 10.00 7.55 -13.35
CA CYS A 395 9.07 7.16 -12.29
C CYS A 395 9.72 6.16 -11.33
N HIS A 396 10.49 5.21 -11.85
CA HIS A 396 11.24 4.27 -11.05
C HIS A 396 12.61 4.85 -10.66
N ARG A 397 12.58 6.00 -9.96
CA ARG A 397 13.78 6.67 -9.45
C ARG A 397 14.65 5.69 -8.67
N PRO A 398 15.95 5.50 -9.03
CA PRO A 398 16.77 4.44 -8.47
C PRO A 398 16.98 4.55 -6.96
N SER A 399 17.34 5.74 -6.46
CA SER A 399 17.78 5.88 -5.06
C SER A 399 17.29 7.14 -4.36
N TRP A 400 17.25 7.05 -3.03
CA TRP A 400 16.98 8.14 -2.12
C TRP A 400 18.01 8.14 -0.99
N ILE A 401 18.15 9.29 -0.34
CA ILE A 401 18.82 9.38 0.96
C ILE A 401 17.73 9.66 1.99
N THR A 402 17.65 8.85 3.05
CA THR A 402 16.73 9.09 4.15
C THR A 402 17.15 10.31 4.97
N GLY A 403 16.17 11.00 5.57
CA GLY A 403 16.43 12.15 6.43
C GLY A 403 16.94 11.75 7.83
N GLU A 404 16.72 12.64 8.81
CA GLU A 404 17.02 12.37 10.25
C GLU A 404 16.14 11.26 10.84
N ASP A 405 15.08 10.85 10.16
CA ASP A 405 14.10 9.87 10.61
C ASP A 405 13.48 10.21 11.98
N ASN A 406 13.08 11.46 12.13
CA ASN A 406 12.50 12.03 13.37
C ASN A 406 10.98 12.08 13.36
N PHE A 407 10.35 11.42 12.45
CA PHE A 407 8.94 11.56 12.18
C PHE A 407 8.05 11.40 13.43
N THR A 408 7.04 12.26 13.55
CA THR A 408 6.00 12.21 14.59
C THR A 408 4.75 11.51 14.08
N ASP A 409 4.23 10.60 14.88
CA ASP A 409 2.88 10.06 14.66
C ASP A 409 1.82 11.16 14.85
N PRO A 410 1.01 11.48 13.83
CA PRO A 410 -0.02 12.52 13.91
C PRO A 410 -1.10 12.22 14.97
N THR A 411 -1.22 10.97 15.44
CA THR A 411 -2.11 10.61 16.55
C THR A 411 -1.52 10.94 17.92
N GLY A 412 -0.23 11.30 17.99
CA GLY A 412 0.48 11.57 19.22
C GLY A 412 0.84 10.33 20.05
N PHE A 413 0.62 9.12 19.53
CA PHE A 413 0.99 7.88 20.22
C PHE A 413 2.52 7.68 20.27
N PHE A 414 3.19 7.91 19.14
CA PHE A 414 4.64 8.02 19.06
C PHE A 414 5.04 9.48 18.97
N ARG A 415 6.18 9.85 19.52
CA ARG A 415 6.74 11.20 19.47
C ARG A 415 7.94 11.26 18.53
N ASP A 416 8.36 12.46 18.19
CA ASP A 416 9.57 12.69 17.40
C ASP A 416 10.77 11.95 17.99
N GLY A 417 11.51 11.24 17.13
CA GLY A 417 12.67 10.47 17.55
C GLY A 417 12.37 9.38 18.57
N ASP A 418 11.14 8.86 18.63
CA ASP A 418 10.72 7.87 19.63
C ASP A 418 11.66 6.67 19.63
N ALA A 419 12.35 6.47 20.75
CA ALA A 419 13.33 5.40 20.93
C ALA A 419 12.72 3.99 20.98
N ARG A 420 11.39 3.87 21.01
CA ARG A 420 10.69 2.58 20.94
C ARG A 420 10.66 1.99 19.55
N LEU A 421 11.06 2.74 18.50
CA LEU A 421 11.01 2.30 17.10
C LEU A 421 12.42 2.26 16.49
N PRO A 422 12.71 1.30 15.58
CA PRO A 422 13.95 1.31 14.82
C PRO A 422 14.01 2.53 13.89
N ARG A 423 15.21 3.11 13.70
CA ARG A 423 15.46 4.33 12.94
C ARG A 423 16.50 4.12 11.85
N TYR A 424 16.36 4.87 10.75
CA TYR A 424 17.16 4.74 9.54
C TYR A 424 17.71 6.09 9.07
N PRO A 425 18.47 6.82 9.93
CA PRO A 425 18.97 8.14 9.54
C PRO A 425 20.05 8.03 8.45
N HIS A 426 20.00 8.93 7.47
CA HIS A 426 21.02 9.13 6.43
C HIS A 426 21.44 7.86 5.69
N GLN A 427 20.47 6.99 5.36
CA GLN A 427 20.73 5.79 4.57
C GLN A 427 20.52 6.08 3.10
N LYS A 428 21.45 5.65 2.25
CA LYS A 428 21.21 5.59 0.81
C LYS A 428 20.47 4.28 0.52
N ILE A 429 19.26 4.40 0.01
CA ILE A 429 18.35 3.27 -0.28
C ILE A 429 18.01 3.24 -1.77
N TRP A 430 17.68 2.05 -2.29
CA TRP A 430 17.47 1.81 -3.71
C TRP A 430 16.10 1.20 -4.01
N PRO A 431 14.98 1.96 -3.75
CA PRO A 431 13.63 1.43 -3.94
C PRO A 431 13.20 1.35 -5.42
N TYR A 432 13.86 2.06 -6.33
CA TYR A 432 13.40 2.20 -7.71
C TYR A 432 11.95 2.68 -7.78
N SER A 433 11.66 3.77 -7.12
CA SER A 433 10.37 4.44 -7.04
C SER A 433 10.53 5.92 -6.70
N ASP A 434 9.74 6.78 -7.31
CA ASP A 434 9.60 8.20 -6.97
C ASP A 434 8.55 8.44 -5.89
N PHE A 435 7.72 7.42 -5.58
CA PHE A 435 6.56 7.48 -4.66
C PHE A 435 5.46 8.44 -5.10
N ILE A 436 5.46 8.87 -6.36
CA ILE A 436 4.48 9.76 -6.97
C ILE A 436 3.41 8.97 -7.71
N GLN A 437 2.27 9.57 -7.96
CA GLN A 437 1.20 8.98 -8.75
C GLN A 437 1.29 9.40 -10.22
N HIS A 438 1.16 8.41 -11.12
CA HIS A 438 1.10 8.59 -12.55
C HIS A 438 -0.14 7.94 -13.14
N LYS A 439 -0.57 8.37 -14.32
CA LYS A 439 -1.67 7.73 -15.06
C LYS A 439 -1.12 6.73 -16.06
N LEU A 440 -1.48 5.47 -15.89
CA LEU A 440 -1.23 4.41 -16.87
C LEU A 440 -2.39 4.26 -17.87
N CYS A 441 -3.55 4.78 -17.55
CA CYS A 441 -4.75 4.77 -18.40
C CYS A 441 -5.13 3.37 -18.87
N MET A 442 -5.01 2.40 -18.00
CA MET A 442 -5.37 1.02 -18.27
C MET A 442 -6.91 0.84 -18.26
N VAL A 443 -7.39 -0.14 -19.00
CA VAL A 443 -8.79 -0.56 -18.85
C VAL A 443 -9.05 -1.05 -17.42
N ASN A 444 -10.18 -0.68 -16.82
CA ASN A 444 -10.51 -0.97 -15.42
C ASN A 444 -9.36 -0.65 -14.45
N ASP A 445 -8.75 0.52 -14.62
CA ASP A 445 -7.67 1.02 -13.79
C ASP A 445 -8.15 1.34 -12.37
N ILE A 446 -7.24 1.67 -11.47
CA ILE A 446 -7.52 2.18 -10.13
C ILE A 446 -8.56 3.32 -10.19
N ARG A 447 -9.38 3.45 -9.17
CA ARG A 447 -10.58 4.33 -9.12
C ARG A 447 -10.39 5.72 -9.76
N THR A 448 -9.30 6.41 -9.44
CA THR A 448 -9.02 7.76 -9.97
C THR A 448 -8.17 7.76 -11.23
N GLY A 449 -7.68 6.60 -11.66
CA GLY A 449 -6.68 6.47 -12.73
C GLY A 449 -5.27 6.93 -12.32
N TRP A 450 -5.07 7.40 -11.08
CA TRP A 450 -3.78 7.82 -10.56
C TRP A 450 -3.19 6.73 -9.65
N CYS A 451 -2.11 6.10 -10.11
CA CYS A 451 -1.46 4.99 -9.42
C CYS A 451 -0.06 5.37 -8.96
N ARG A 452 0.25 5.16 -7.69
CA ARG A 452 1.58 5.41 -7.13
C ARG A 452 2.58 4.41 -7.70
N THR A 453 3.76 4.89 -8.10
CA THR A 453 4.92 4.04 -8.38
C THR A 453 5.31 3.28 -7.10
N THR A 454 5.25 1.96 -7.14
CA THR A 454 5.64 1.12 -6.00
C THR A 454 7.10 0.71 -6.10
N PRO A 455 7.78 0.45 -4.96
CA PRO A 455 9.15 -0.05 -4.97
C PRO A 455 9.31 -1.33 -5.79
N LEU A 456 10.44 -1.42 -6.53
CA LEU A 456 10.81 -2.62 -7.27
C LEU A 456 11.76 -3.53 -6.48
N TRP A 457 12.41 -3.00 -5.42
CA TRP A 457 13.36 -3.77 -4.61
C TRP A 457 12.76 -5.08 -4.09
N GLY A 458 13.56 -6.13 -4.08
CA GLY A 458 13.19 -7.45 -3.57
C GLY A 458 12.15 -8.21 -4.39
N ARG A 459 11.47 -7.58 -5.36
CA ARG A 459 10.35 -8.19 -6.12
C ARG A 459 10.72 -9.45 -6.89
N GLY A 460 11.99 -9.61 -7.26
CA GLY A 460 12.47 -10.83 -7.91
C GLY A 460 12.47 -12.08 -7.02
N LEU A 461 12.34 -11.92 -5.69
CA LEU A 461 12.17 -13.03 -4.75
C LEU A 461 10.69 -13.42 -4.51
N ALA A 462 9.72 -12.67 -5.04
CA ALA A 462 8.31 -12.95 -4.82
C ALA A 462 7.89 -14.39 -5.18
N PRO A 463 8.38 -15.03 -6.26
CA PRO A 463 8.06 -16.43 -6.54
C PRO A 463 8.49 -17.39 -5.43
N ILE A 464 9.58 -17.08 -4.71
CA ILE A 464 10.12 -17.91 -3.62
C ILE A 464 9.41 -17.58 -2.31
N CYS A 465 9.26 -16.30 -1.98
CA CYS A 465 8.70 -15.85 -0.70
C CYS A 465 7.17 -15.95 -0.67
N SER A 466 6.49 -15.51 -1.73
CA SER A 466 5.03 -15.39 -1.81
C SER A 466 4.36 -16.45 -2.70
N GLY A 467 5.15 -17.25 -3.41
CA GLY A 467 4.66 -18.33 -4.28
C GLY A 467 4.08 -17.85 -5.62
N HIS A 468 4.25 -16.58 -5.98
CA HIS A 468 3.76 -16.01 -7.26
C HIS A 468 4.58 -14.78 -7.67
N ALA A 469 4.40 -14.34 -8.94
CA ALA A 469 5.09 -13.19 -9.51
C ALA A 469 4.14 -12.05 -9.94
N ASP A 470 2.87 -12.09 -9.49
CA ASP A 470 1.86 -11.12 -9.90
C ASP A 470 2.26 -9.68 -9.57
N ARG A 471 1.93 -8.74 -10.45
CA ARG A 471 2.32 -7.33 -10.41
C ARG A 471 1.15 -6.42 -10.73
N LEU A 472 1.35 -5.12 -10.53
CA LEU A 472 0.38 -4.04 -10.65
C LEU A 472 -0.68 -4.07 -9.53
N HIS A 473 -1.47 -3.00 -9.47
CA HIS A 473 -2.39 -2.73 -8.36
C HIS A 473 -3.50 -3.78 -8.19
N ASP A 474 -3.76 -4.60 -9.18
CA ASP A 474 -4.82 -5.62 -9.18
C ASP A 474 -4.35 -7.01 -9.62
N CYS A 475 -3.06 -7.25 -9.65
CA CYS A 475 -2.44 -8.53 -10.04
C CYS A 475 -2.66 -8.94 -11.51
N ARG A 476 -2.97 -7.97 -12.40
CA ARG A 476 -3.22 -8.28 -13.82
C ARG A 476 -2.00 -8.72 -14.60
N ALA A 477 -0.79 -8.33 -14.18
CA ALA A 477 0.45 -8.73 -14.82
C ALA A 477 1.07 -9.93 -14.10
N ARG A 478 1.29 -11.02 -14.82
CA ARG A 478 1.82 -12.30 -14.31
C ARG A 478 3.34 -12.35 -14.29
N ASN A 479 3.99 -11.42 -15.00
CA ASN A 479 5.44 -11.32 -15.14
C ASN A 479 5.87 -9.88 -15.45
N VAL A 480 7.16 -9.64 -15.56
CA VAL A 480 7.75 -8.31 -15.81
C VAL A 480 7.36 -7.77 -17.19
N ILE A 481 7.33 -8.61 -18.22
CA ILE A 481 6.99 -8.18 -19.59
C ILE A 481 5.54 -7.68 -19.62
N GLU A 482 4.60 -8.43 -19.07
CA GLU A 482 3.20 -8.01 -18.98
C GLU A 482 3.04 -6.71 -18.19
N ALA A 483 3.79 -6.56 -17.08
CA ALA A 483 3.78 -5.31 -16.32
C ALA A 483 4.26 -4.13 -17.16
N ILE A 484 5.38 -4.27 -17.90
CA ILE A 484 5.88 -3.23 -18.80
C ILE A 484 4.85 -2.92 -19.88
N MET A 485 4.28 -3.94 -20.52
CA MET A 485 3.33 -3.72 -21.63
C MET A 485 2.04 -3.05 -21.18
N TRP A 486 1.57 -3.28 -19.94
CA TRP A 486 0.45 -2.56 -19.35
C TRP A 486 0.71 -1.06 -19.14
N HIS A 487 1.96 -0.61 -19.13
CA HIS A 487 2.32 0.81 -19.13
C HIS A 487 2.12 1.47 -20.51
N GLY A 488 1.79 0.70 -21.55
CA GLY A 488 1.79 1.14 -22.94
C GLY A 488 0.48 1.69 -23.48
N SER A 489 -0.55 1.93 -22.65
CA SER A 489 -1.81 2.53 -23.10
C SER A 489 -1.58 3.88 -23.81
N ALA A 490 -2.40 4.20 -24.81
CA ALA A 490 -2.19 5.37 -25.67
C ALA A 490 -2.09 6.72 -24.92
N GLN A 491 -2.74 6.83 -23.77
CA GLN A 491 -2.73 8.04 -22.94
C GLN A 491 -1.81 7.93 -21.71
N SER A 492 -1.09 6.81 -21.56
CA SER A 492 -0.21 6.55 -20.42
C SER A 492 0.96 7.55 -20.37
N ASP A 493 1.32 7.96 -19.16
CA ASP A 493 2.53 8.74 -18.89
C ASP A 493 3.81 7.99 -19.25
N ALA A 494 3.78 6.65 -19.23
CA ALA A 494 4.93 5.79 -19.51
C ALA A 494 4.98 5.29 -20.97
N ARG A 495 4.01 5.68 -21.84
CA ARG A 495 3.90 5.19 -23.22
C ARG A 495 5.21 5.22 -24.01
N TRP A 496 5.92 6.32 -23.95
CA TRP A 496 7.17 6.53 -24.67
C TRP A 496 8.31 5.58 -24.26
N SER A 497 8.33 5.14 -23.00
CA SER A 497 9.27 4.11 -22.52
C SER A 497 8.92 2.73 -23.07
N VAL A 498 7.63 2.39 -23.12
CA VAL A 498 7.16 1.12 -23.67
C VAL A 498 7.43 1.03 -25.17
N GLU A 499 7.28 2.12 -25.92
CA GLU A 499 7.63 2.17 -27.34
C GLU A 499 9.10 1.85 -27.60
N LYS A 500 10.01 2.34 -26.75
CA LYS A 500 11.44 1.97 -26.79
C LYS A 500 11.67 0.50 -26.42
N PHE A 501 10.99 0.00 -25.37
CA PHE A 501 11.08 -1.40 -24.96
C PHE A 501 10.67 -2.36 -26.08
N ARG A 502 9.64 -2.05 -26.82
CA ARG A 502 9.15 -2.84 -27.94
C ARG A 502 10.14 -2.97 -29.08
N GLN A 503 11.02 -1.98 -29.28
CA GLN A 503 12.04 -1.98 -30.33
C GLN A 503 13.30 -2.74 -29.94
N LEU A 504 13.43 -3.17 -28.69
CA LEU A 504 14.57 -3.95 -28.24
C LEU A 504 14.59 -5.35 -28.87
N SER A 505 15.78 -5.90 -29.07
CA SER A 505 15.94 -7.32 -29.36
C SER A 505 15.43 -8.18 -28.20
N LYS A 506 15.16 -9.46 -28.48
CA LYS A 506 14.76 -10.38 -27.41
C LYS A 506 15.82 -10.44 -26.29
N GLU A 507 17.10 -10.48 -26.63
CA GLU A 507 18.20 -10.52 -25.66
C GLU A 507 18.23 -9.26 -24.79
N ASP A 508 17.90 -8.10 -25.36
CA ASP A 508 17.82 -6.84 -24.63
C ASP A 508 16.60 -6.80 -23.69
N ARG A 509 15.45 -7.30 -24.16
CA ARG A 509 14.26 -7.43 -23.29
C ARG A 509 14.52 -8.37 -22.12
N ASP A 510 15.16 -9.52 -22.39
CA ASP A 510 15.54 -10.50 -21.36
C ASP A 510 16.53 -9.88 -20.36
N ALA A 511 17.47 -9.07 -20.78
CA ALA A 511 18.38 -8.35 -19.91
C ALA A 511 17.66 -7.34 -18.99
N VAL A 512 16.67 -6.59 -19.52
CA VAL A 512 15.83 -5.69 -18.71
C VAL A 512 15.06 -6.48 -17.66
N VAL A 513 14.46 -7.61 -18.03
CA VAL A 513 13.74 -8.50 -17.10
C VAL A 513 14.68 -9.03 -16.02
N LYS A 514 15.90 -9.45 -16.41
CA LYS A 514 16.91 -9.95 -15.47
C LYS A 514 17.33 -8.86 -14.47
N PHE A 515 17.53 -7.63 -14.93
CA PHE A 515 17.82 -6.48 -14.06
C PHE A 515 16.69 -6.22 -13.06
N ILE A 516 15.43 -6.11 -13.51
CA ILE A 516 14.28 -5.85 -12.63
C ILE A 516 14.09 -6.97 -11.60
N ASN A 517 14.45 -8.19 -11.93
CA ASN A 517 14.41 -9.30 -10.99
C ASN A 517 15.65 -9.39 -10.07
N ALA A 518 16.72 -8.67 -10.39
CA ALA A 518 17.94 -8.61 -9.58
C ALA A 518 17.85 -7.59 -8.43
N ILE A 519 17.16 -6.48 -8.65
CA ILE A 519 17.00 -5.38 -7.68
C ILE A 519 15.97 -5.64 -6.61
#